data_169dfa55265ba933a492c0506270ebfa
#
_entry.id   169dfa55265ba933a492c0506270ebfa
#
_cell.length_a   1.000
_cell.length_b   1.000
_cell.length_c   1.000
_cell.angle_alpha   90.00
_cell.angle_beta   90.00
_cell.angle_gamma   90.00
#
_symmetry.space_group_name_H-M   'P 1'
#
loop_
_entity.id
_entity.type
_entity.pdbx_description
1 polymer ?
#
loop_
_entity_poly.entity_id
_entity_poly.type
_entity_poly.pdbx_seq_one_letter_code
_entity_poly.pdbx_strand_id
1 'polypeptide(L)'
;MTAHEQKIEITVDTGTIDGTLVTPGVLVPGVLFVHGWGGSQQQFLARAREVAALGCVCLTFDLGGHAGTQPQRETVSRESNLRDVVAAYDVLAGQPYVDRSAIAIVGSSYGGYLATILTTLRPVSWLTLRVPALYIDSGWELPKLQLHKEQDLRT
;
A
#
# COMPACT_ATOMS: atom_id res chain seq x y z
N MET A 1 8.93 -18.99 16.14
CA MET A 1 9.54 -18.69 14.82
C MET A 1 10.09 -17.28 14.83
N THR A 2 11.29 -17.08 14.35
CA THR A 2 11.90 -15.76 14.27
C THR A 2 11.49 -15.13 12.92
N ALA A 3 10.79 -13.98 12.95
CA ALA A 3 10.50 -13.25 11.75
C ALA A 3 11.77 -12.63 11.16
N HIS A 4 11.93 -12.72 9.84
CA HIS A 4 13.00 -12.06 9.11
C HIS A 4 12.47 -10.79 8.46
N GLU A 5 13.17 -9.68 8.64
CA GLU A 5 12.86 -8.40 7.99
C GLU A 5 13.88 -8.14 6.88
N GLN A 6 13.39 -7.74 5.72
CA GLN A 6 14.19 -7.37 4.58
C GLN A 6 13.66 -6.07 3.97
N LYS A 7 14.55 -5.09 3.81
CA LYS A 7 14.23 -3.91 3.00
C LYS A 7 14.23 -4.31 1.54
N ILE A 8 13.22 -3.86 0.82
CA ILE A 8 13.05 -4.13 -0.61
C ILE A 8 12.77 -2.83 -1.35
N GLU A 9 13.12 -2.83 -2.62
CA GLU A 9 12.69 -1.81 -3.57
C GLU A 9 11.61 -2.39 -4.46
N ILE A 10 10.52 -1.65 -4.65
CA ILE A 10 9.40 -2.05 -5.49
C ILE A 10 9.47 -1.19 -6.75
N THR A 11 9.63 -1.83 -7.89
CA THR A 11 9.63 -1.15 -9.18
C THR A 11 8.23 -0.70 -9.53
N VAL A 12 8.09 0.58 -9.84
CA VAL A 12 6.86 1.22 -10.31
C VAL A 12 7.15 2.02 -11.57
N ASP A 13 6.13 2.50 -12.25
CA ASP A 13 6.30 3.23 -13.52
C ASP A 13 7.21 4.46 -13.42
N THR A 14 7.23 5.11 -12.25
CA THR A 14 8.01 6.35 -12.01
C THR A 14 9.38 6.11 -11.37
N GLY A 15 9.79 4.84 -11.16
CA GLY A 15 11.06 4.49 -10.53
C GLY A 15 10.91 3.39 -9.49
N THR A 16 11.42 3.61 -8.28
CA THR A 16 11.32 2.67 -7.16
C THR A 16 10.71 3.32 -5.94
N ILE A 17 10.00 2.51 -5.14
CA ILE A 17 9.48 2.89 -3.84
C ILE A 17 10.00 1.90 -2.79
N ASP A 18 10.16 2.37 -1.55
CA ASP A 18 10.70 1.56 -0.46
C ASP A 18 9.62 0.71 0.19
N GLY A 19 9.96 -0.53 0.50
CA GLY A 19 9.12 -1.45 1.26
C GLY A 19 9.92 -2.20 2.33
N THR A 20 9.21 -2.80 3.26
CA THR A 20 9.76 -3.72 4.24
C THR A 20 8.98 -5.03 4.21
N LEU A 21 9.66 -6.11 3.85
CA LEU A 21 9.13 -7.46 3.85
C LEU A 21 9.43 -8.13 5.18
N VAL A 22 8.39 -8.66 5.81
CA VAL A 22 8.53 -9.40 7.08
C VAL A 22 8.02 -10.82 6.88
N THR A 23 8.89 -11.83 7.05
CA THR A 23 8.56 -13.22 6.72
C THR A 23 8.81 -14.17 7.90
N PRO A 24 7.90 -15.15 8.15
CA PRO A 24 8.12 -16.21 9.13
C PRO A 24 8.86 -17.44 8.57
N GLY A 25 9.19 -17.51 7.29
CA GLY A 25 9.95 -18.59 6.65
C GLY A 25 9.17 -19.86 6.29
N VAL A 26 7.82 -19.85 6.34
CA VAL A 26 6.92 -20.94 5.91
C VAL A 26 5.82 -20.42 5.00
N LEU A 27 5.17 -21.30 4.22
CA LEU A 27 4.03 -20.91 3.37
C LEU A 27 2.83 -20.48 4.24
N VAL A 28 2.48 -19.22 4.18
CA VAL A 28 1.50 -18.58 5.06
C VAL A 28 0.75 -17.44 4.34
N PRO A 29 -0.33 -16.92 4.90
CA PRO A 29 -1.01 -15.74 4.37
C PRO A 29 -0.07 -14.53 4.23
N GLY A 30 -0.34 -13.71 3.22
CA GLY A 30 0.29 -12.42 3.03
C GLY A 30 -0.60 -11.27 3.49
N VAL A 31 0.01 -10.22 4.05
CA VAL A 31 -0.70 -9.00 4.45
C VAL A 31 0.02 -7.77 3.90
N LEU A 32 -0.68 -6.99 3.10
CA LEU A 32 -0.21 -5.71 2.56
C LEU A 32 -0.79 -4.56 3.36
N PHE A 33 0.04 -3.63 3.79
CA PHE A 33 -0.37 -2.43 4.51
C PHE A 33 -0.20 -1.19 3.64
N VAL A 34 -1.26 -0.40 3.48
CA VAL A 34 -1.30 0.80 2.65
C VAL A 34 -1.59 2.02 3.52
N HIS A 35 -0.59 2.90 3.68
CA HIS A 35 -0.72 4.10 4.51
C HIS A 35 -1.57 5.19 3.85
N GLY A 36 -1.99 6.19 4.63
CA GLY A 36 -2.75 7.34 4.16
C GLY A 36 -1.89 8.44 3.54
N TRP A 37 -2.56 9.40 2.90
CA TRP A 37 -1.90 10.57 2.31
C TRP A 37 -1.14 11.37 3.37
N GLY A 38 0.10 11.73 3.03
CA GLY A 38 0.99 12.44 3.94
C GLY A 38 1.69 11.55 4.98
N GLY A 39 1.39 10.24 4.99
CA GLY A 39 2.00 9.27 5.88
C GLY A 39 3.23 8.58 5.27
N SER A 40 3.58 7.45 5.88
CA SER A 40 4.65 6.56 5.43
C SER A 40 4.41 5.13 5.93
N GLN A 41 5.20 4.18 5.44
CA GLN A 41 5.16 2.79 5.93
C GLN A 41 5.40 2.68 7.45
N GLN A 42 6.03 3.66 8.06
CA GLN A 42 6.30 3.66 9.51
C GLN A 42 5.01 3.61 10.35
N GLN A 43 3.89 4.09 9.82
CA GLN A 43 2.59 3.98 10.49
C GLN A 43 2.19 2.53 10.78
N PHE A 44 2.61 1.60 9.94
CA PHE A 44 2.20 0.20 10.02
C PHE A 44 3.32 -0.76 10.39
N LEU A 45 4.57 -0.32 10.41
CA LEU A 45 5.70 -1.23 10.56
C LEU A 45 5.67 -2.02 11.89
N ALA A 46 5.34 -1.37 13.00
CA ALA A 46 5.19 -2.06 14.29
C ALA A 46 4.07 -3.11 14.23
N ARG A 47 2.94 -2.76 13.64
CA ARG A 47 1.80 -3.68 13.49
C ARG A 47 2.11 -4.82 12.52
N ALA A 48 2.85 -4.55 11.46
CA ALA A 48 3.31 -5.58 10.54
C ALA A 48 4.20 -6.62 11.23
N ARG A 49 5.07 -6.17 12.15
CA ARG A 49 5.89 -7.07 12.97
C ARG A 49 5.04 -7.95 13.89
N GLU A 50 4.02 -7.38 14.52
CA GLU A 50 3.08 -8.11 15.38
C GLU A 50 2.29 -9.15 14.57
N VAL A 51 1.79 -8.79 13.41
CA VAL A 51 1.04 -9.69 12.52
C VAL A 51 1.95 -10.78 11.96
N ALA A 52 3.19 -10.46 11.59
CA ALA A 52 4.17 -11.44 11.14
C ALA A 52 4.51 -12.45 12.24
N ALA A 53 4.55 -12.02 13.51
CA ALA A 53 4.74 -12.91 14.65
C ALA A 53 3.59 -13.91 14.83
N LEU A 54 2.40 -13.61 14.29
CA LEU A 54 1.26 -14.53 14.26
C LEU A 54 1.35 -15.56 13.12
N GLY A 55 2.34 -15.46 12.24
CA GLY A 55 2.56 -16.40 11.14
C GLY A 55 2.14 -15.91 9.77
N CYS A 56 2.28 -14.62 9.48
CA CYS A 56 2.02 -14.03 8.17
C CYS A 56 3.28 -13.42 7.54
N VAL A 57 3.32 -13.37 6.21
CA VAL A 57 4.27 -12.51 5.50
C VAL A 57 3.65 -11.14 5.34
N CYS A 58 4.31 -10.10 5.85
CA CYS A 58 3.80 -8.74 5.82
C CYS A 58 4.68 -7.84 4.96
N LEU A 59 4.05 -6.97 4.18
CA LEU A 59 4.70 -5.94 3.40
C LEU A 59 4.14 -4.58 3.78
N THR A 60 5.02 -3.67 4.19
CA THR A 60 4.76 -2.23 4.27
C THR A 60 5.55 -1.53 3.18
N PHE A 61 5.06 -0.41 2.68
CA PHE A 61 5.73 0.36 1.64
C PHE A 61 5.32 1.83 1.69
N ASP A 62 6.11 2.67 1.07
CA ASP A 62 5.81 4.09 0.91
C ASP A 62 5.17 4.32 -0.47
N LEU A 63 3.98 4.94 -0.49
CA LEU A 63 3.37 5.40 -1.73
C LEU A 63 4.28 6.42 -2.44
N GLY A 64 4.24 6.44 -3.76
CA GLY A 64 4.91 7.48 -4.54
C GLY A 64 4.48 8.89 -4.07
N GLY A 65 5.42 9.83 -4.06
CA GLY A 65 5.21 11.17 -3.52
C GLY A 65 5.30 11.28 -1.99
N HIS A 66 5.72 10.20 -1.31
CA HIS A 66 5.85 10.13 0.14
C HIS A 66 7.25 9.66 0.54
N ALA A 67 7.66 9.96 1.78
CA ALA A 67 8.96 9.55 2.32
C ALA A 67 10.12 9.84 1.34
N GLY A 68 10.85 8.82 0.90
CA GLY A 68 12.00 8.97 -0.01
C GLY A 68 11.66 9.57 -1.39
N THR A 69 10.38 9.54 -1.81
CA THR A 69 9.91 10.14 -3.07
C THR A 69 9.07 11.40 -2.87
N GLN A 70 9.14 12.01 -1.69
CA GLN A 70 8.37 13.23 -1.35
C GLN A 70 8.48 14.35 -2.41
N PRO A 71 9.60 14.58 -3.09
CA PRO A 71 9.66 15.61 -4.14
C PRO A 71 8.65 15.40 -5.28
N GLN A 72 8.14 14.17 -5.47
CA GLN A 72 7.12 13.84 -6.48
C GLN A 72 5.68 14.08 -5.99
N ARG A 73 5.47 14.52 -4.75
CA ARG A 73 4.12 14.66 -4.14
C ARG A 73 3.19 15.57 -4.94
N GLU A 74 3.71 16.60 -5.57
CA GLU A 74 2.90 17.54 -6.35
C GLU A 74 2.39 16.96 -7.67
N THR A 75 3.01 15.91 -8.17
CA THR A 75 2.71 15.31 -9.46
C THR A 75 1.96 13.97 -9.39
N VAL A 76 2.03 13.26 -8.25
CA VAL A 76 1.38 11.96 -8.13
C VAL A 76 -0.14 12.07 -8.19
N SER A 77 -0.74 11.19 -8.97
CA SER A 77 -2.19 11.04 -9.12
C SER A 77 -2.70 9.83 -8.32
N ARG A 78 -4.02 9.74 -8.18
CA ARG A 78 -4.66 8.52 -7.64
C ARG A 78 -4.35 7.30 -8.52
N GLU A 79 -4.31 7.51 -9.83
CA GLU A 79 -3.96 6.47 -10.79
C GLU A 79 -2.53 5.97 -10.57
N SER A 80 -1.54 6.86 -10.46
CA SER A 80 -0.16 6.46 -10.22
C SER A 80 0.03 5.78 -8.87
N ASN A 81 -0.63 6.27 -7.82
CA ASN A 81 -0.58 5.62 -6.51
C ASN A 81 -1.30 4.27 -6.48
N LEU A 82 -2.37 4.08 -7.27
CA LEU A 82 -2.96 2.75 -7.43
C LEU A 82 -1.97 1.77 -8.08
N ARG A 83 -1.22 2.21 -9.09
CA ARG A 83 -0.17 1.38 -9.69
C ARG A 83 0.92 1.00 -8.68
N ASP A 84 1.27 1.90 -7.76
CA ASP A 84 2.19 1.59 -6.64
C ASP A 84 1.63 0.46 -5.78
N VAL A 85 0.34 0.52 -5.43
CA VAL A 85 -0.33 -0.51 -4.62
C VAL A 85 -0.37 -1.85 -5.36
N VAL A 86 -0.66 -1.83 -6.65
CA VAL A 86 -0.64 -3.04 -7.50
C VAL A 86 0.76 -3.65 -7.53
N ALA A 87 1.80 -2.83 -7.72
CA ALA A 87 3.19 -3.29 -7.73
C ALA A 87 3.59 -3.90 -6.38
N ALA A 88 3.22 -3.27 -5.27
CA ALA A 88 3.46 -3.80 -3.92
C ALA A 88 2.72 -5.13 -3.69
N TYR A 89 1.46 -5.22 -4.10
CA TYR A 89 0.71 -6.47 -4.05
C TYR A 89 1.43 -7.58 -4.82
N ASP A 90 1.86 -7.31 -6.05
CA ASP A 90 2.52 -8.30 -6.90
C ASP A 90 3.86 -8.75 -6.28
N VAL A 91 4.61 -7.87 -5.64
CA VAL A 91 5.82 -8.22 -4.89
C VAL A 91 5.49 -9.15 -3.72
N LEU A 92 4.46 -8.85 -2.93
CA LEU A 92 4.02 -9.69 -1.83
C LEU A 92 3.56 -11.06 -2.33
N ALA A 93 2.67 -11.09 -3.31
CA ALA A 93 2.13 -12.32 -3.88
C ALA A 93 3.21 -13.19 -4.54
N GLY A 94 4.28 -12.57 -5.03
CA GLY A 94 5.43 -13.25 -5.65
C GLY A 94 6.41 -13.86 -4.66
N GLN A 95 6.28 -13.63 -3.35
CA GLN A 95 7.19 -14.18 -2.37
C GLN A 95 7.01 -15.70 -2.23
N PRO A 96 8.11 -16.49 -2.12
CA PRO A 96 8.03 -17.96 -2.07
C PRO A 96 7.19 -18.52 -0.92
N TYR A 97 7.09 -17.77 0.19
CA TYR A 97 6.39 -18.20 1.40
C TYR A 97 4.95 -17.67 1.50
N VAL A 98 4.48 -16.93 0.51
CA VAL A 98 3.11 -16.39 0.51
C VAL A 98 2.15 -17.34 -0.18
N ASP A 99 1.09 -17.70 0.52
CA ASP A 99 -0.08 -18.33 -0.06
C ASP A 99 -0.89 -17.27 -0.83
N ARG A 100 -0.83 -17.33 -2.16
CA ARG A 100 -1.52 -16.38 -3.05
C ARG A 100 -3.04 -16.40 -2.94
N SER A 101 -3.61 -17.48 -2.41
CA SER A 101 -5.05 -17.60 -2.15
C SER A 101 -5.47 -17.01 -0.80
N ALA A 102 -4.52 -16.53 0.00
CA ALA A 102 -4.74 -16.03 1.36
C ALA A 102 -4.02 -14.68 1.56
N ILE A 103 -4.42 -13.67 0.79
CA ILE A 103 -3.86 -12.32 0.88
C ILE A 103 -4.88 -11.35 1.50
N ALA A 104 -4.45 -10.67 2.56
CA ALA A 104 -5.20 -9.59 3.22
C ALA A 104 -4.59 -8.23 2.87
N ILE A 105 -5.45 -7.22 2.76
CA ILE A 105 -5.04 -5.82 2.60
C ILE A 105 -5.54 -5.02 3.79
N VAL A 106 -4.67 -4.20 4.37
CA VAL A 106 -5.01 -3.25 5.42
C VAL A 106 -4.74 -1.85 4.89
N GLY A 107 -5.76 -1.01 4.81
CA GLY A 107 -5.64 0.34 4.28
C GLY A 107 -6.22 1.39 5.22
N SER A 108 -5.53 2.53 5.35
CA SER A 108 -5.96 3.65 6.18
C SER A 108 -6.19 4.89 5.32
N SER A 109 -7.34 5.55 5.50
CA SER A 109 -7.69 6.81 4.83
C SER A 109 -7.54 6.70 3.30
N TYR A 110 -6.68 7.49 2.68
CA TYR A 110 -6.34 7.41 1.25
C TYR A 110 -5.86 6.01 0.84
N GLY A 111 -5.05 5.36 1.69
CA GLY A 111 -4.63 3.98 1.47
C GLY A 111 -5.79 2.98 1.50
N GLY A 112 -6.81 3.24 2.31
CA GLY A 112 -8.05 2.45 2.32
C GLY A 112 -8.84 2.58 1.02
N TYR A 113 -8.91 3.79 0.48
CA TYR A 113 -9.51 4.05 -0.84
C TYR A 113 -8.80 3.26 -1.95
N LEU A 114 -7.48 3.34 -2.01
CA LEU A 114 -6.68 2.61 -3.00
C LEU A 114 -6.78 1.08 -2.81
N ALA A 115 -6.76 0.61 -1.57
CA ALA A 115 -6.90 -0.80 -1.24
C ALA A 115 -8.25 -1.37 -1.69
N THR A 116 -9.32 -0.60 -1.56
CA THR A 116 -10.65 -0.99 -2.04
C THR A 116 -10.66 -1.19 -3.54
N ILE A 117 -10.07 -0.27 -4.30
CA ILE A 117 -9.99 -0.38 -5.76
C ILE A 117 -9.11 -1.57 -6.17
N LEU A 118 -8.01 -1.82 -5.46
CA LEU A 118 -7.14 -2.97 -5.72
C LEU A 118 -7.91 -4.29 -5.75
N THR A 119 -8.95 -4.45 -4.94
CA THR A 119 -9.76 -5.68 -4.89
C THR A 119 -10.45 -6.00 -6.22
N THR A 120 -10.62 -5.03 -7.08
CA THR A 120 -11.16 -5.23 -8.44
C THR A 120 -10.10 -5.69 -9.45
N LEU A 121 -8.82 -5.54 -9.11
CA LEU A 121 -7.68 -5.79 -10.00
C LEU A 121 -6.87 -7.04 -9.62
N ARG A 122 -6.95 -7.46 -8.37
CA ARG A 122 -6.20 -8.59 -7.81
C ARG A 122 -7.05 -9.38 -6.82
N PRO A 123 -6.82 -10.69 -6.67
CA PRO A 123 -7.51 -11.52 -5.68
C PRO A 123 -7.12 -11.08 -4.26
N VAL A 124 -8.13 -10.72 -3.45
CA VAL A 124 -7.98 -10.35 -2.04
C VAL A 124 -8.96 -11.15 -1.21
N SER A 125 -8.47 -11.87 -0.20
CA SER A 125 -9.31 -12.68 0.69
C SER A 125 -9.93 -11.86 1.81
N TRP A 126 -9.19 -10.88 2.34
CA TRP A 126 -9.64 -10.01 3.44
C TRP A 126 -9.22 -8.57 3.21
N LEU A 127 -10.16 -7.66 3.40
CA LEU A 127 -9.93 -6.22 3.32
C LEU A 127 -10.28 -5.59 4.65
N THR A 128 -9.30 -4.96 5.30
CA THR A 128 -9.49 -4.20 6.54
C THR A 128 -9.29 -2.72 6.25
N LEU A 129 -10.30 -1.92 6.53
CA LEU A 129 -10.28 -0.48 6.28
C LEU A 129 -10.34 0.29 7.62
N ARG A 130 -9.44 1.25 7.75
CA ARG A 130 -9.45 2.22 8.84
C ARG A 130 -9.76 3.60 8.28
N VAL A 131 -10.95 4.12 8.58
CA VAL A 131 -11.41 5.46 8.16
C VAL A 131 -11.10 5.71 6.67
N PRO A 132 -11.62 4.88 5.75
CA PRO A 132 -11.28 5.00 4.33
C PRO A 132 -11.77 6.33 3.76
N ALA A 133 -10.94 6.97 2.94
CA ALA A 133 -11.34 8.18 2.22
C ALA A 133 -12.22 7.82 1.01
N LEU A 134 -13.06 8.76 0.62
CA LEU A 134 -13.87 8.69 -0.60
C LEU A 134 -13.54 9.89 -1.48
N TYR A 135 -13.50 9.66 -2.78
CA TYR A 135 -13.24 10.69 -3.78
C TYR A 135 -14.25 10.59 -4.91
N ILE A 136 -14.46 11.72 -5.61
CA ILE A 136 -15.22 11.74 -6.85
C ILE A 136 -14.47 10.96 -7.95
N ASP A 137 -15.18 10.39 -8.90
CA ASP A 137 -14.58 9.53 -9.94
C ASP A 137 -13.78 10.33 -10.98
N SER A 138 -14.11 11.60 -11.19
CA SER A 138 -13.40 12.46 -12.14
C SER A 138 -12.01 12.86 -11.65
N GLY A 139 -11.10 13.17 -12.58
CA GLY A 139 -9.76 13.65 -12.27
C GLY A 139 -8.84 12.57 -11.70
N TRP A 140 -9.10 11.33 -12.06
CA TRP A 140 -8.34 10.17 -11.61
C TRP A 140 -6.83 10.25 -11.93
N GLU A 141 -6.52 10.74 -13.11
CA GLU A 141 -5.17 10.91 -13.65
C GLU A 141 -4.50 12.23 -13.24
N LEU A 142 -5.27 13.17 -12.65
CA LEU A 142 -4.74 14.47 -12.26
C LEU A 142 -3.93 14.38 -10.97
N PRO A 143 -2.98 15.30 -10.73
CA PRO A 143 -2.28 15.38 -9.45
C PRO A 143 -3.26 15.43 -8.28
N LYS A 144 -3.07 14.57 -7.29
CA LYS A 144 -3.99 14.46 -6.16
C LYS A 144 -4.14 15.78 -5.38
N LEU A 145 -3.06 16.56 -5.26
CA LEU A 145 -3.11 17.87 -4.60
C LEU A 145 -4.02 18.87 -5.31
N GLN A 146 -4.22 18.73 -6.63
CA GLN A 146 -5.16 19.58 -7.36
C GLN A 146 -6.60 19.34 -6.94
N LEU A 147 -6.98 18.09 -6.64
CA LEU A 147 -8.32 17.76 -6.13
C LEU A 147 -8.63 18.45 -4.80
N HIS A 148 -7.66 18.55 -3.90
CA HIS A 148 -7.86 19.25 -2.64
C HIS A 148 -8.14 20.74 -2.86
N LYS A 149 -7.41 21.37 -3.77
CA LYS A 149 -7.63 22.80 -4.10
C LYS A 149 -9.02 23.04 -4.69
N GLU A 150 -9.52 22.13 -5.51
CA GLU A 150 -10.86 22.24 -6.11
C GLU A 150 -11.99 21.97 -5.09
N GLN A 151 -11.77 21.09 -4.12
CA GLN A 151 -12.72 20.83 -3.04
C GLN A 151 -12.79 22.00 -2.06
N ASP A 152 -11.66 22.60 -1.70
CA ASP A 152 -11.59 23.75 -0.80
C ASP A 152 -12.26 25.00 -1.41
N LEU A 153 -12.36 25.10 -2.73
CA LEU A 153 -13.04 26.19 -3.41
C LEU A 153 -14.57 26.00 -3.50
N ARG A 154 -15.10 24.84 -3.14
CA ARG A 154 -16.54 24.50 -3.17
C ARG A 154 -17.21 24.52 -1.79
N THR A 155 -16.43 24.70 -0.74
CA THR A 155 -16.91 24.89 0.63
C THR A 155 -16.96 26.37 0.99
#